data_1dad6d6e9b79321145a32b5f56791405
#
_entry.id   1dad6d6e9b79321145a32b5f56791405
#
_cell.length_a   1.000
_cell.length_b   1.000
_cell.length_c   1.000
_cell.angle_alpha   90.00
_cell.angle_beta   90.00
_cell.angle_gamma   90.00
#
_symmetry.space_group_name_H-M   'P 1'
#
loop_
_entity.id
_entity.type
_entity.pdbx_description
1 polymer ?
#
loop_
_entity_poly.entity_id
_entity_poly.type
_entity_poly.pdbx_seq_one_letter_code
_entity_poly.pdbx_strand_id
1 'polypeptide(L)'
;MSTAELNGKDKGRLPKDERKALLLSAALEVFTSAGYHAAAMDEIADRAKVSKPVLYQHFPSKLDLYLAVLDLHIDSLVFDIQKAIASTKDNADRVKATVTAYFNFITQEGEAYRLLFESDMTTEPQVHERLNRMTYDCAAALSAVIAIDTGLSKESSMMLAVGLIGTAQTSARHWIERDSKVDLEKAGELVAN
;
A
#
# COMPACT_ATOMS: atom_id res chain seq x y z
N MET A 1 -2.76 18.62 58.36
CA MET A 1 -2.45 17.21 58.26
C MET A 1 -3.21 16.70 57.04
N SER A 2 -2.53 16.75 56.02
CA SER A 2 -2.01 15.76 55.11
C SER A 2 -3.12 15.09 54.27
N THR A 3 -3.24 15.54 53.04
CA THR A 3 -3.73 14.76 51.91
C THR A 3 -3.07 15.29 50.62
N ALA A 4 -1.86 14.91 50.43
CA ALA A 4 -1.18 15.09 49.15
C ALA A 4 -0.45 13.78 48.87
N GLU A 5 -1.07 12.89 48.12
CA GLU A 5 -0.37 11.80 47.45
C GLU A 5 -1.43 10.97 46.67
N LEU A 6 -1.85 11.47 45.53
CA LEU A 6 -2.44 10.64 44.45
C LEU A 6 -2.31 11.46 43.19
N ASN A 7 -1.22 11.29 42.46
CA ASN A 7 -1.23 11.20 41.00
C ASN A 7 0.19 11.24 40.46
N GLY A 8 0.79 10.12 40.45
CA GLY A 8 2.07 9.97 39.79
C GLY A 8 2.21 8.55 39.30
N LYS A 9 1.61 8.18 38.15
CA LYS A 9 2.06 7.03 37.31
C LYS A 9 1.01 6.66 36.31
N ASP A 10 0.82 7.48 35.31
CA ASP A 10 0.44 6.98 33.98
C ASP A 10 0.98 7.92 32.89
N LYS A 11 2.24 8.34 33.05
CA LYS A 11 3.00 9.01 32.00
C LYS A 11 3.68 7.92 31.18
N GLY A 12 3.09 7.51 30.04
CA GLY A 12 3.92 7.00 28.96
C GLY A 12 3.60 5.64 28.34
N ARG A 13 2.44 5.02 28.57
CA ARG A 13 2.11 3.84 27.78
C ARG A 13 1.21 4.26 26.61
N LEU A 14 1.82 4.40 25.42
CA LEU A 14 1.08 4.66 24.19
C LEU A 14 -0.07 3.64 24.04
N PRO A 15 -1.25 4.05 23.53
CA PRO A 15 -2.32 3.15 23.17
C PRO A 15 -1.83 2.01 22.27
N LYS A 16 -2.53 0.87 22.29
CA LYS A 16 -2.13 -0.32 21.54
C LYS A 16 -2.03 -0.04 20.03
N ASP A 17 -2.98 0.74 19.50
CA ASP A 17 -3.06 1.05 18.07
C ASP A 17 -1.95 2.03 17.64
N GLU A 18 -1.62 3.00 18.49
CA GLU A 18 -0.48 3.91 18.23
C GLU A 18 0.84 3.14 18.20
N ARG A 19 1.05 2.20 19.13
CA ARG A 19 2.24 1.34 19.10
C ARG A 19 2.30 0.47 17.85
N LYS A 20 1.15 -0.08 17.42
CA LYS A 20 1.07 -0.85 16.19
C LYS A 20 1.46 0.01 14.98
N ALA A 21 0.96 1.23 14.89
CA ALA A 21 1.30 2.16 13.81
C ALA A 21 2.80 2.51 13.78
N LEU A 22 3.42 2.78 14.94
CA LEU A 22 4.86 3.03 15.04
C LEU A 22 5.69 1.81 14.60
N LEU A 23 5.25 0.61 14.98
CA LEU A 23 5.93 -0.62 14.56
C LEU A 23 5.83 -0.85 13.05
N LEU A 24 4.68 -0.59 12.44
CA LEU A 24 4.48 -0.73 10.99
C LEU A 24 5.32 0.30 10.23
N SER A 25 5.38 1.55 10.67
CA SER A 25 6.22 2.60 10.06
C SER A 25 7.71 2.25 10.16
N ALA A 26 8.20 1.87 11.34
CA ALA A 26 9.59 1.47 11.51
C ALA A 26 9.95 0.22 10.70
N ALA A 27 9.00 -0.72 10.59
CA ALA A 27 9.20 -1.93 9.79
C ALA A 27 9.29 -1.63 8.29
N LEU A 28 8.44 -0.72 7.77
CA LEU A 28 8.52 -0.27 6.39
C LEU A 28 9.92 0.27 6.06
N GLU A 29 10.42 1.21 6.88
CA GLU A 29 11.75 1.80 6.70
C GLU A 29 12.87 0.75 6.71
N VAL A 30 12.83 -0.20 7.65
CA VAL A 30 13.86 -1.24 7.76
C VAL A 30 13.77 -2.24 6.60
N PHE A 31 12.57 -2.70 6.24
CA PHE A 31 12.39 -3.64 5.13
C PHE A 31 12.80 -3.03 3.79
N THR A 32 12.52 -1.75 3.57
CA THR A 32 12.86 -1.08 2.30
C THR A 32 14.34 -0.69 2.20
N SER A 33 15.01 -0.45 3.33
CA SER A 33 16.43 -0.10 3.35
C SER A 33 17.37 -1.32 3.36
N ALA A 34 17.03 -2.37 4.12
CA ALA A 34 17.87 -3.55 4.30
C ALA A 34 17.41 -4.78 3.49
N GLY A 35 16.17 -4.78 3.00
CA GLY A 35 15.51 -5.97 2.47
C GLY A 35 14.97 -6.89 3.57
N TYR A 36 14.03 -7.77 3.22
CA TYR A 36 13.40 -8.66 4.21
C TYR A 36 14.40 -9.54 4.94
N HIS A 37 15.33 -10.19 4.21
CA HIS A 37 16.22 -11.18 4.80
C HIS A 37 17.19 -10.57 5.81
N ALA A 38 17.77 -9.40 5.51
CA ALA A 38 18.74 -8.73 6.38
C ALA A 38 18.07 -7.91 7.51
N ALA A 39 16.82 -7.54 7.37
CA ALA A 39 16.07 -6.80 8.38
C ALA A 39 16.02 -7.55 9.72
N ALA A 40 16.39 -6.88 10.80
CA ALA A 40 16.38 -7.45 12.16
C ALA A 40 15.18 -6.92 12.96
N MET A 41 14.46 -7.83 13.64
CA MET A 41 13.35 -7.47 14.53
C MET A 41 13.77 -6.52 15.65
N ASP A 42 15.02 -6.64 16.12
CA ASP A 42 15.58 -5.79 17.18
C ASP A 42 15.75 -4.35 16.68
N GLU A 43 16.25 -4.16 15.45
CA GLU A 43 16.37 -2.84 14.83
C GLU A 43 15.00 -2.17 14.67
N ILE A 44 13.98 -2.93 14.26
CA ILE A 44 12.61 -2.41 14.14
C ILE A 44 12.08 -1.97 15.51
N ALA A 45 12.29 -2.77 16.56
CA ALA A 45 11.86 -2.43 17.92
C ALA A 45 12.53 -1.15 18.42
N ASP A 46 13.85 -1.02 18.20
CA ASP A 46 14.64 0.16 18.61
C ASP A 46 14.17 1.41 17.86
N ARG A 47 13.95 1.30 16.54
CA ARG A 47 13.45 2.41 15.70
C ARG A 47 12.05 2.86 16.10
N ALA A 48 11.18 1.91 16.40
CA ALA A 48 9.83 2.18 16.91
C ALA A 48 9.82 2.66 18.37
N LYS A 49 10.96 2.65 19.06
CA LYS A 49 11.10 2.99 20.49
C LYS A 49 10.21 2.13 21.39
N VAL A 50 10.08 0.85 21.06
CA VAL A 50 9.36 -0.14 21.87
C VAL A 50 10.31 -1.26 22.29
N SER A 51 9.96 -1.96 23.37
CA SER A 51 10.76 -3.11 23.77
C SER A 51 10.48 -4.32 22.86
N LYS A 52 11.49 -5.17 22.67
CA LYS A 52 11.39 -6.42 21.91
C LYS A 52 10.19 -7.31 22.30
N PRO A 53 9.89 -7.54 23.60
CA PRO A 53 8.69 -8.28 23.98
C PRO A 53 7.38 -7.62 23.49
N VAL A 54 7.30 -6.30 23.48
CA VAL A 54 6.13 -5.57 22.98
C VAL A 54 5.97 -5.77 21.47
N LEU A 55 7.06 -5.73 20.70
CA LEU A 55 7.01 -6.03 19.27
C LEU A 55 6.47 -7.45 19.02
N TYR A 56 6.99 -8.46 19.71
CA TYR A 56 6.54 -9.85 19.55
C TYR A 56 5.11 -10.10 20.08
N GLN A 57 4.59 -9.25 20.98
CA GLN A 57 3.16 -9.29 21.35
C GLN A 57 2.25 -8.80 20.24
N HIS A 58 2.73 -7.90 19.37
CA HIS A 58 1.97 -7.42 18.21
C HIS A 58 2.15 -8.32 16.99
N PHE A 59 3.37 -8.77 16.75
CA PHE A 59 3.75 -9.55 15.57
C PHE A 59 4.64 -10.73 15.98
N PRO A 60 4.07 -11.95 16.04
CA PRO A 60 4.78 -13.14 16.51
C PRO A 60 6.05 -13.49 15.71
N SER A 61 6.07 -13.12 14.42
CA SER A 61 7.23 -13.37 13.55
C SER A 61 7.54 -12.15 12.66
N LYS A 62 8.74 -12.18 12.05
CA LYS A 62 9.13 -11.17 11.04
C LYS A 62 8.20 -11.21 9.82
N LEU A 63 7.73 -12.40 9.43
CA LEU A 63 6.80 -12.55 8.34
C LEU A 63 5.43 -11.94 8.67
N ASP A 64 4.90 -12.16 9.89
CA ASP A 64 3.63 -11.54 10.29
C ASP A 64 3.71 -10.01 10.25
N LEU A 65 4.84 -9.44 10.69
CA LEU A 65 5.07 -8.00 10.63
C LEU A 65 5.16 -7.52 9.18
N TYR A 66 5.92 -8.21 8.33
CA TYR A 66 6.04 -7.89 6.92
C TYR A 66 4.69 -7.91 6.20
N LEU A 67 3.91 -8.96 6.41
CA LEU A 67 2.58 -9.09 5.83
C LEU A 67 1.61 -8.02 6.33
N ALA A 68 1.72 -7.60 7.59
CA ALA A 68 0.90 -6.52 8.12
C ALA A 68 1.27 -5.15 7.52
N VAL A 69 2.56 -4.88 7.25
CA VAL A 69 2.99 -3.68 6.52
C VAL A 69 2.46 -3.74 5.09
N LEU A 70 2.58 -4.88 4.43
CA LEU A 70 2.09 -5.10 3.07
C LEU A 70 0.57 -4.85 2.99
N ASP A 71 -0.21 -5.46 3.89
CA ASP A 71 -1.67 -5.32 3.93
C ASP A 71 -2.08 -3.85 4.13
N LEU A 72 -1.40 -3.11 5.01
CA LEU A 72 -1.69 -1.68 5.25
C LEU A 72 -1.59 -0.84 3.96
N HIS A 73 -0.53 -1.03 3.19
CA HIS A 73 -0.31 -0.25 1.97
C HIS A 73 -1.15 -0.74 0.78
N ILE A 74 -1.44 -2.03 0.72
CA ILE A 74 -2.41 -2.59 -0.24
C ILE A 74 -3.79 -1.98 0.00
N ASP A 75 -4.27 -2.00 1.24
CA ASP A 75 -5.60 -1.48 1.58
C ASP A 75 -5.70 0.02 1.28
N SER A 76 -4.64 0.79 1.56
CA SER A 76 -4.55 2.22 1.20
C SER A 76 -4.65 2.44 -0.31
N LEU A 77 -3.85 1.73 -1.09
CA LEU A 77 -3.86 1.84 -2.56
C LEU A 77 -5.23 1.45 -3.15
N VAL A 78 -5.79 0.32 -2.71
CA VAL A 78 -7.11 -0.14 -3.19
C VAL A 78 -8.19 0.89 -2.86
N PHE A 79 -8.16 1.46 -1.66
CA PHE A 79 -9.09 2.51 -1.26
C PHE A 79 -8.97 3.76 -2.13
N ASP A 80 -7.76 4.23 -2.41
CA ASP A 80 -7.55 5.42 -3.25
C ASP A 80 -7.97 5.19 -4.70
N ILE A 81 -7.71 4.00 -5.24
CA ILE A 81 -8.19 3.61 -6.57
C ILE A 81 -9.73 3.56 -6.61
N GLN A 82 -10.37 2.94 -5.63
CA GLN A 82 -11.85 2.88 -5.57
C GLN A 82 -12.46 4.27 -5.43
N LYS A 83 -11.86 5.14 -4.62
CA LYS A 83 -12.28 6.54 -4.46
C LYS A 83 -12.13 7.32 -5.77
N ALA A 84 -11.03 7.13 -6.50
CA ALA A 84 -10.80 7.75 -7.79
C ALA A 84 -11.85 7.29 -8.82
N ILE A 85 -12.14 5.99 -8.90
CA ILE A 85 -13.18 5.42 -9.78
C ILE A 85 -14.56 6.03 -9.45
N ALA A 86 -14.87 6.26 -8.19
CA ALA A 86 -16.15 6.79 -7.74
C ALA A 86 -16.26 8.32 -7.83
N SER A 87 -15.17 9.04 -8.07
CA SER A 87 -15.12 10.52 -7.99
C SER A 87 -15.88 11.24 -9.09
N THR A 88 -16.14 10.58 -10.22
CA THR A 88 -16.82 11.16 -11.38
C THR A 88 -17.67 10.13 -12.11
N LYS A 89 -18.62 10.58 -12.90
CA LYS A 89 -19.43 9.75 -13.81
C LYS A 89 -18.92 9.78 -15.25
N ASP A 90 -18.05 10.72 -15.58
CA ASP A 90 -17.40 10.79 -16.89
C ASP A 90 -16.29 9.75 -16.97
N ASN A 91 -16.27 8.95 -18.03
CA ASN A 91 -15.34 7.86 -18.15
C ASN A 91 -13.89 8.29 -18.42
N ALA A 92 -13.70 9.36 -19.18
CA ALA A 92 -12.37 9.90 -19.45
C ALA A 92 -11.75 10.47 -18.16
N ASP A 93 -12.53 11.25 -17.41
CA ASP A 93 -12.12 11.77 -16.10
C ASP A 93 -11.86 10.66 -15.09
N ARG A 94 -12.66 9.58 -15.11
CA ARG A 94 -12.50 8.42 -14.23
C ARG A 94 -11.18 7.68 -14.51
N VAL A 95 -10.85 7.44 -15.77
CA VAL A 95 -9.58 6.84 -16.15
C VAL A 95 -8.42 7.73 -15.71
N LYS A 96 -8.49 9.02 -16.00
CA LYS A 96 -7.48 10.00 -15.57
C LYS A 96 -7.30 10.02 -14.04
N ALA A 97 -8.40 10.08 -13.28
CA ALA A 97 -8.36 10.08 -11.82
C ALA A 97 -7.73 8.79 -11.26
N THR A 98 -8.08 7.63 -11.84
CA THR A 98 -7.56 6.32 -11.41
C THR A 98 -6.06 6.19 -11.70
N VAL A 99 -5.60 6.56 -12.89
CA VAL A 99 -4.18 6.58 -13.23
C VAL A 99 -3.43 7.56 -12.33
N THR A 100 -3.98 8.75 -12.12
CA THR A 100 -3.37 9.76 -11.23
C THR A 100 -3.25 9.24 -9.80
N ALA A 101 -4.26 8.56 -9.26
CA ALA A 101 -4.20 7.97 -7.91
C ALA A 101 -3.08 6.94 -7.81
N TYR A 102 -2.92 6.08 -8.82
CA TYR A 102 -1.84 5.11 -8.86
C TYR A 102 -0.45 5.77 -8.93
N PHE A 103 -0.26 6.77 -9.79
CA PHE A 103 1.00 7.51 -9.90
C PHE A 103 1.32 8.30 -8.62
N ASN A 104 0.30 8.87 -7.95
CA ASN A 104 0.47 9.53 -6.66
C ASN A 104 0.96 8.56 -5.59
N PHE A 105 0.40 7.35 -5.52
CA PHE A 105 0.87 6.31 -4.61
C PHE A 105 2.37 6.05 -4.81
N ILE A 106 2.80 5.90 -6.04
CA ILE A 106 4.20 5.62 -6.37
C ILE A 106 5.13 6.76 -5.95
N THR A 107 4.72 8.01 -6.16
CA THR A 107 5.57 9.18 -5.90
C THR A 107 5.56 9.64 -4.45
N GLN A 108 4.44 9.48 -3.76
CA GLN A 108 4.29 9.92 -2.37
C GLN A 108 4.65 8.82 -1.37
N GLU A 109 4.41 7.56 -1.74
CA GLU A 109 4.68 6.39 -0.92
C GLU A 109 5.73 5.47 -1.56
N GLY A 110 6.84 6.04 -2.02
CA GLY A 110 7.88 5.29 -2.74
C GLY A 110 8.46 4.11 -1.97
N GLU A 111 8.53 4.17 -0.64
CA GLU A 111 8.93 3.03 0.19
C GLU A 111 7.90 1.90 0.13
N ALA A 112 6.60 2.24 0.23
CA ALA A 112 5.53 1.26 0.10
C ALA A 112 5.52 0.63 -1.30
N TYR A 113 5.72 1.44 -2.36
CA TYR A 113 5.85 0.93 -3.72
C TYR A 113 7.00 -0.08 -3.85
N ARG A 114 8.18 0.23 -3.31
CA ARG A 114 9.32 -0.69 -3.32
C ARG A 114 9.03 -1.97 -2.56
N LEU A 115 8.34 -1.89 -1.43
CA LEU A 115 7.94 -3.06 -0.67
C LEU A 115 7.00 -3.97 -1.47
N LEU A 116 6.00 -3.38 -2.15
CA LEU A 116 4.98 -4.12 -2.90
C LEU A 116 5.51 -4.73 -4.21
N PHE A 117 6.38 -4.00 -4.94
CA PHE A 117 6.68 -4.34 -6.33
C PHE A 117 8.14 -4.64 -6.61
N GLU A 118 9.07 -4.25 -5.74
CA GLU A 118 10.51 -4.43 -5.95
C GLU A 118 11.16 -5.33 -4.88
N SER A 119 10.37 -5.85 -3.94
CA SER A 119 10.86 -6.71 -2.88
C SER A 119 11.26 -8.09 -3.39
N ASP A 120 12.28 -8.67 -2.79
CA ASP A 120 12.70 -10.07 -2.95
C ASP A 120 11.68 -11.09 -2.42
N MET A 121 10.65 -10.60 -1.69
CA MET A 121 9.57 -11.41 -1.12
C MET A 121 8.38 -11.64 -2.07
N THR A 122 8.38 -11.09 -3.27
CA THR A 122 7.25 -11.23 -4.22
C THR A 122 6.95 -12.68 -4.62
N THR A 123 7.92 -13.58 -4.49
CA THR A 123 7.76 -15.03 -4.75
C THR A 123 7.29 -15.82 -3.53
N GLU A 124 7.27 -15.23 -2.33
CA GLU A 124 6.72 -15.84 -1.12
C GLU A 124 5.20 -16.06 -1.31
N PRO A 125 4.67 -17.29 -1.11
CA PRO A 125 3.27 -17.59 -1.43
C PRO A 125 2.27 -16.64 -0.77
N GLN A 126 2.46 -16.29 0.50
CA GLN A 126 1.55 -15.40 1.21
C GLN A 126 1.62 -13.94 0.71
N VAL A 127 2.78 -13.50 0.24
CA VAL A 127 2.96 -12.18 -0.38
C VAL A 127 2.31 -12.17 -1.75
N HIS A 128 2.59 -13.19 -2.56
CA HIS A 128 2.02 -13.35 -3.90
C HIS A 128 0.48 -13.35 -3.87
N GLU A 129 -0.12 -14.07 -2.93
CA GLU A 129 -1.57 -14.10 -2.75
C GLU A 129 -2.15 -12.69 -2.48
N ARG A 130 -1.50 -11.90 -1.62
CA ARG A 130 -1.93 -10.53 -1.30
C ARG A 130 -1.83 -9.59 -2.50
N LEU A 131 -0.75 -9.67 -3.26
CA LEU A 131 -0.57 -8.86 -4.47
C LEU A 131 -1.59 -9.23 -5.55
N ASN A 132 -1.91 -10.51 -5.71
CA ASN A 132 -2.96 -10.97 -6.61
C ASN A 132 -4.33 -10.48 -6.16
N ARG A 133 -4.64 -10.53 -4.85
CA ARG A 133 -5.87 -9.99 -4.28
C ARG A 133 -5.98 -8.48 -4.55
N MET A 134 -4.92 -7.72 -4.30
CA MET A 134 -4.87 -6.29 -4.60
C MET A 134 -5.24 -6.00 -6.07
N THR A 135 -4.59 -6.70 -7.00
CA THR A 135 -4.87 -6.55 -8.44
C THR A 135 -6.33 -6.88 -8.75
N TYR A 136 -6.84 -7.97 -8.15
CA TYR A 136 -8.23 -8.38 -8.33
C TYR A 136 -9.22 -7.35 -7.77
N ASP A 137 -8.99 -6.81 -6.58
CA ASP A 137 -9.87 -5.84 -5.93
C ASP A 137 -9.95 -4.53 -6.72
N CYS A 138 -8.82 -4.05 -7.22
CA CYS A 138 -8.77 -2.90 -8.13
C CYS A 138 -9.52 -3.20 -9.45
N ALA A 139 -9.30 -4.38 -10.04
CA ALA A 139 -9.95 -4.78 -11.29
C ALA A 139 -11.46 -4.96 -11.10
N ALA A 140 -11.91 -5.49 -9.98
CA ALA A 140 -13.33 -5.68 -9.68
C ALA A 140 -14.07 -4.34 -9.61
N ALA A 141 -13.48 -3.33 -8.96
CA ALA A 141 -14.05 -1.99 -8.91
C ALA A 141 -14.20 -1.35 -10.30
N LEU A 142 -13.17 -1.46 -11.14
CA LEU A 142 -13.20 -0.94 -12.51
C LEU A 142 -14.14 -1.73 -13.41
N SER A 143 -14.14 -3.07 -13.30
CA SER A 143 -15.00 -3.97 -14.05
C SER A 143 -16.49 -3.69 -13.85
N ALA A 144 -16.89 -3.36 -12.61
CA ALA A 144 -18.27 -3.01 -12.31
C ALA A 144 -18.75 -1.79 -13.11
N VAL A 145 -17.90 -0.79 -13.25
CA VAL A 145 -18.18 0.41 -14.05
C VAL A 145 -18.22 0.10 -15.54
N ILE A 146 -17.23 -0.63 -16.05
CA ILE A 146 -17.18 -1.03 -17.46
C ILE A 146 -18.46 -1.80 -17.84
N ALA A 147 -18.91 -2.74 -16.99
CA ALA A 147 -20.13 -3.51 -17.25
C ALA A 147 -21.37 -2.62 -17.36
N ILE A 148 -21.50 -1.62 -16.49
CA ILE A 148 -22.64 -0.70 -16.49
C ILE A 148 -22.62 0.17 -17.76
N ASP A 149 -21.47 0.72 -18.13
CA ASP A 149 -21.36 1.71 -19.18
C ASP A 149 -21.38 1.09 -20.60
N THR A 150 -20.93 -0.17 -20.73
CA THR A 150 -20.81 -0.84 -22.03
C THR A 150 -21.83 -1.94 -22.26
N GLY A 151 -22.49 -2.43 -21.22
CA GLY A 151 -23.36 -3.60 -21.29
C GLY A 151 -22.62 -4.93 -21.50
N LEU A 152 -21.30 -4.95 -21.37
CA LEU A 152 -20.49 -6.17 -21.49
C LEU A 152 -20.79 -7.14 -20.34
N SER A 153 -20.53 -8.44 -20.59
CA SER A 153 -20.61 -9.46 -19.56
C SER A 153 -19.60 -9.17 -18.42
N LYS A 154 -19.88 -9.67 -17.22
CA LYS A 154 -18.96 -9.57 -16.08
C LYS A 154 -17.56 -10.09 -16.41
N GLU A 155 -17.47 -11.19 -17.13
CA GLU A 155 -16.20 -11.80 -17.53
C GLU A 155 -15.41 -10.92 -18.51
N SER A 156 -16.08 -10.39 -19.55
CA SER A 156 -15.47 -9.47 -20.51
C SER A 156 -15.01 -8.16 -19.85
N SER A 157 -15.83 -7.60 -18.96
CA SER A 157 -15.50 -6.38 -18.22
C SER A 157 -14.32 -6.59 -17.30
N MET A 158 -14.21 -7.75 -16.63
CA MET A 158 -13.07 -8.10 -15.80
C MET A 158 -11.79 -8.23 -16.61
N MET A 159 -11.84 -8.87 -17.78
CA MET A 159 -10.68 -8.99 -18.67
C MET A 159 -10.15 -7.63 -19.10
N LEU A 160 -11.04 -6.69 -19.48
CA LEU A 160 -10.66 -5.33 -19.82
C LEU A 160 -10.08 -4.59 -18.62
N ALA A 161 -10.68 -4.71 -17.43
CA ALA A 161 -10.22 -4.06 -16.23
C ALA A 161 -8.80 -4.51 -15.83
N VAL A 162 -8.52 -5.82 -15.89
CA VAL A 162 -7.18 -6.37 -15.64
C VAL A 162 -6.17 -5.83 -16.65
N GLY A 163 -6.54 -5.75 -17.94
CA GLY A 163 -5.68 -5.18 -18.98
C GLY A 163 -5.34 -3.72 -18.73
N LEU A 164 -6.31 -2.89 -18.36
CA LEU A 164 -6.11 -1.47 -18.04
C LEU A 164 -5.22 -1.28 -16.82
N ILE A 165 -5.44 -2.06 -15.75
CA ILE A 165 -4.59 -2.03 -14.56
C ILE A 165 -3.15 -2.45 -14.90
N GLY A 166 -2.98 -3.53 -15.67
CA GLY A 166 -1.66 -3.98 -16.10
C GLY A 166 -0.94 -2.92 -16.94
N THR A 167 -1.66 -2.20 -17.82
CA THR A 167 -1.10 -1.09 -18.58
C THR A 167 -0.62 0.03 -17.66
N ALA A 168 -1.45 0.47 -16.70
CA ALA A 168 -1.08 1.51 -15.75
C ALA A 168 0.14 1.11 -14.90
N GLN A 169 0.17 -0.11 -14.37
CA GLN A 169 1.27 -0.64 -13.57
C GLN A 169 2.58 -0.72 -14.36
N THR A 170 2.54 -1.24 -15.58
CA THR A 170 3.73 -1.39 -16.44
C THR A 170 4.28 -0.03 -16.87
N SER A 171 3.39 0.90 -17.25
CA SER A 171 3.77 2.25 -17.65
C SER A 171 4.40 3.03 -16.50
N ALA A 172 3.81 2.94 -15.32
CA ALA A 172 4.32 3.62 -14.13
C ALA A 172 5.68 3.06 -13.69
N ARG A 173 5.87 1.73 -13.72
CA ARG A 173 7.17 1.11 -13.47
C ARG A 173 8.22 1.62 -14.43
N HIS A 174 7.93 1.60 -15.73
CA HIS A 174 8.85 2.12 -16.75
C HIS A 174 9.21 3.60 -16.51
N TRP A 175 8.22 4.40 -16.10
CA TRP A 175 8.42 5.82 -15.81
C TRP A 175 9.40 6.04 -14.65
N ILE A 176 9.32 5.25 -13.58
CA ILE A 176 10.22 5.34 -12.43
C ILE A 176 11.64 4.84 -12.78
N GLU A 177 11.73 3.61 -13.33
CA GLU A 177 13.02 2.94 -13.57
C GLU A 177 13.92 3.71 -14.54
N ARG A 178 13.33 4.52 -15.41
CA ARG A 178 14.06 5.28 -16.44
C ARG A 178 14.34 6.72 -16.04
N ASP A 179 14.01 7.13 -14.81
CA ASP A 179 14.12 8.54 -14.39
C ASP A 179 13.54 9.47 -15.48
N SER A 180 12.29 9.15 -15.87
CA SER A 180 11.67 9.76 -17.04
C SER A 180 11.56 11.27 -16.90
N LYS A 181 11.93 12.01 -17.93
CA LYS A 181 11.77 13.47 -18.00
C LYS A 181 10.34 13.92 -18.22
N VAL A 182 9.42 12.96 -18.43
CA VAL A 182 7.98 13.24 -18.50
C VAL A 182 7.50 13.52 -17.09
N ASP A 183 6.93 14.70 -16.86
CA ASP A 183 6.35 15.01 -15.55
C ASP A 183 5.17 14.07 -15.20
N LEU A 184 4.84 14.01 -13.91
CA LEU A 184 3.84 13.09 -13.38
C LEU A 184 2.47 13.25 -14.03
N GLU A 185 2.02 14.50 -14.20
CA GLU A 185 0.69 14.80 -14.77
C GLU A 185 0.63 14.35 -16.22
N LYS A 186 1.67 14.67 -16.98
CA LYS A 186 1.79 14.27 -18.39
C LYS A 186 1.91 12.76 -18.56
N ALA A 187 2.63 12.09 -17.69
CA ALA A 187 2.75 10.62 -17.71
C ALA A 187 1.37 9.98 -17.47
N GLY A 188 0.62 10.48 -16.47
CA GLY A 188 -0.74 10.04 -16.20
C GLY A 188 -1.69 10.27 -17.39
N GLU A 189 -1.64 11.44 -18.03
CA GLU A 189 -2.45 11.74 -19.23
C GLU A 189 -2.13 10.81 -20.40
N LEU A 190 -0.86 10.52 -20.65
CA LEU A 190 -0.43 9.62 -21.74
C LEU A 190 -0.91 8.18 -21.54
N VAL A 191 -1.03 7.73 -20.29
CA VAL A 191 -1.51 6.39 -19.98
C VAL A 191 -3.03 6.32 -19.99
N ALA A 192 -3.71 7.45 -19.71
CA ALA A 192 -5.16 7.53 -19.63
C ALA A 192 -5.85 7.72 -21.02
N ASN A 193 -5.13 8.19 -22.03
CA ASN A 193 -5.63 8.42 -23.39
C ASN A 193 -5.25 7.30 -24.35
#